data_6330544c2fecc858c0cc304f090137c3
#
_entry.id   6330544c2fecc858c0cc304f090137c3
#
_cell.length_a   1.000
_cell.length_b   1.000
_cell.length_c   1.000
_cell.angle_alpha   90.00
_cell.angle_beta   90.00
_cell.angle_gamma   90.00
#
_symmetry.space_group_name_H-M   'P 1'
#
loop_
_entity.id
_entity.type
_entity.pdbx_description
1 polymer ?
#
loop_
_entity_poly.entity_id
_entity_poly.type
_entity_poly.pdbx_seq_one_letter_code
_entity_poly.pdbx_strand_id
1 'polypeptide(L)'
;MDTNIQKTLDEIERVCKDNNVSHLYLFGSHAKGTEQIGSDIDVVVKGVRDYKKLKEGFDNIRTLKIINVFNYDTIKNPYLIEDIDQYAKIIY
;
A
#
# COMPACT_ATOMS: atom_id res chain seq x y z
N MET A 1 9.82 17.03 -6.38
CA MET A 1 8.76 16.25 -5.73
C MET A 1 7.90 15.56 -6.78
N ASP A 2 7.66 14.29 -6.60
CA ASP A 2 6.87 13.54 -7.57
C ASP A 2 5.38 13.73 -7.25
N THR A 3 4.71 14.62 -8.00
CA THR A 3 3.28 14.89 -7.82
C THR A 3 2.40 13.72 -8.25
N ASN A 4 2.96 12.75 -9.00
CA ASN A 4 2.18 11.62 -9.51
C ASN A 4 1.87 10.58 -8.43
N ILE A 5 2.62 10.57 -7.32
CA ILE A 5 2.37 9.60 -6.25
C ILE A 5 1.01 9.81 -5.60
N GLN A 6 0.60 11.06 -5.38
CA GLN A 6 -0.70 11.31 -4.76
C GLN A 6 -1.85 10.80 -5.61
N LYS A 7 -1.76 10.97 -6.91
CA LYS A 7 -2.77 10.44 -7.84
C LYS A 7 -2.82 8.91 -7.77
N THR A 8 -1.65 8.26 -7.75
CA THR A 8 -1.58 6.80 -7.62
C THR A 8 -2.13 6.33 -6.28
N LEU A 9 -1.79 7.03 -5.19
CA LEU A 9 -2.32 6.72 -3.86
C LEU A 9 -3.85 6.85 -3.82
N ASP A 10 -4.42 7.86 -4.47
CA ASP A 10 -5.86 8.04 -4.55
C ASP A 10 -6.53 6.88 -5.29
N GLU A 11 -5.90 6.38 -6.35
CA GLU A 11 -6.40 5.22 -7.07
C GLU A 11 -6.29 3.94 -6.25
N ILE A 12 -5.20 3.76 -5.49
CA ILE A 12 -5.01 2.64 -4.57
C ILE A 12 -6.12 2.67 -3.50
N GLU A 13 -6.37 3.84 -2.94
CA GLU A 13 -7.42 4.00 -1.93
C GLU A 13 -8.79 3.63 -2.49
N ARG A 14 -9.10 4.08 -3.71
CA ARG A 14 -10.37 3.74 -4.37
C ARG A 14 -10.52 2.24 -4.56
N VAL A 15 -9.48 1.58 -5.05
CA VAL A 15 -9.50 0.11 -5.24
C VAL A 15 -9.73 -0.59 -3.91
N CYS A 16 -9.06 -0.15 -2.85
CA CYS A 16 -9.23 -0.72 -1.52
C CYS A 16 -10.66 -0.55 -1.02
N LYS A 17 -11.23 0.63 -1.16
CA LYS A 17 -12.61 0.90 -0.74
C LYS A 17 -13.62 0.10 -1.54
N ASP A 18 -13.41 -0.03 -2.85
CA ASP A 18 -14.26 -0.83 -3.73
C ASP A 18 -14.24 -2.32 -3.37
N ASN A 19 -13.15 -2.78 -2.76
CA ASN A 19 -13.00 -4.17 -2.32
C ASN A 19 -13.24 -4.36 -0.81
N ASN A 20 -13.81 -3.35 -0.16
CA ASN A 20 -14.17 -3.40 1.26
C ASN A 20 -12.99 -3.71 2.19
N VAL A 21 -11.80 -3.24 1.85
CA VAL A 21 -10.62 -3.32 2.71
C VAL A 21 -10.84 -2.42 3.92
N SER A 22 -10.61 -2.94 5.12
CA SER A 22 -10.89 -2.20 6.35
C SER A 22 -9.94 -1.02 6.57
N HIS A 23 -8.65 -1.22 6.32
CA HIS A 23 -7.63 -0.19 6.53
C HIS A 23 -6.54 -0.26 5.47
N LEU A 24 -6.01 0.90 5.12
CA LEU A 24 -4.92 1.07 4.18
C LEU A 24 -3.85 1.97 4.79
N TYR A 25 -2.59 1.55 4.67
CA TYR A 25 -1.44 2.29 5.19
C TYR A 25 -0.40 2.49 4.08
N LEU A 26 0.28 3.62 4.12
CA LEU A 26 1.50 3.83 3.34
C LEU A 26 2.69 3.32 4.15
N PHE A 27 3.61 2.61 3.48
CA PHE A 27 4.75 1.99 4.14
C PHE A 27 6.03 2.23 3.33
N GLY A 28 7.16 1.73 3.83
CA GLY A 28 8.44 1.81 3.15
C GLY A 28 9.00 3.23 3.05
N SER A 29 9.77 3.49 1.99
CA SER A 29 10.49 4.76 1.83
C SER A 29 9.59 5.97 1.78
N HIS A 30 8.42 5.87 1.14
CA HIS A 30 7.47 6.98 1.07
C HIS A 30 6.89 7.35 2.44
N ALA A 31 6.67 6.36 3.32
CA ALA A 31 6.20 6.62 4.68
C ALA A 31 7.30 7.21 5.55
N LYS A 32 8.54 6.79 5.33
CA LYS A 32 9.71 7.23 6.12
C LYS A 32 10.30 8.55 5.63
N GLY A 33 9.87 9.06 4.47
CA GLY A 33 10.42 10.26 3.88
C GLY A 33 11.81 10.06 3.25
N THR A 34 12.17 8.83 2.94
CA THR A 34 13.46 8.48 2.36
C THR A 34 13.36 8.10 0.88
N GLU A 35 12.20 8.35 0.27
CA GLU A 35 11.98 8.01 -1.13
C GLU A 35 12.91 8.76 -2.07
N GLN A 36 13.27 8.06 -3.15
CA GLN A 36 14.06 8.60 -4.24
C GLN A 36 13.25 8.51 -5.53
N ILE A 37 13.72 9.17 -6.59
CA ILE A 37 13.11 9.07 -7.91
C ILE A 37 13.06 7.58 -8.30
N GLY A 38 11.88 7.08 -8.63
CA GLY A 38 11.69 5.68 -9.00
C GLY A 38 11.46 4.72 -7.85
N SER A 39 11.40 5.20 -6.60
CA SER A 39 11.06 4.35 -5.46
C SER A 39 9.70 3.68 -5.64
N ASP A 40 9.62 2.40 -5.27
CA ASP A 40 8.35 1.66 -5.26
C ASP A 40 7.38 2.26 -4.25
N ILE A 41 6.10 2.07 -4.49
CA ILE A 41 5.06 2.45 -3.53
C ILE A 41 4.70 1.19 -2.74
N ASP A 42 4.98 1.20 -1.44
CA ASP A 42 4.65 0.09 -0.55
C ASP A 42 3.41 0.45 0.26
N VAL A 43 2.42 -0.42 0.22
CA VAL A 43 1.19 -0.23 1.00
C VAL A 43 0.89 -1.48 1.82
N VAL A 44 0.23 -1.28 2.95
CA VAL A 44 -0.22 -2.35 3.84
C VAL A 44 -1.73 -2.30 3.91
N VAL A 45 -2.36 -3.45 3.78
CA VAL A 45 -3.83 -3.57 3.87
C VAL A 45 -4.22 -4.48 5.01
N LYS A 46 -5.33 -4.15 5.68
CA LYS A 46 -5.94 -4.95 6.75
C LYS A 46 -7.40 -5.20 6.43
N GLY A 47 -7.89 -6.36 6.83
CA GLY A 47 -9.29 -6.71 6.64
C GLY A 47 -9.65 -6.96 5.18
N VAL A 48 -8.80 -7.72 4.50
CA VAL A 48 -9.01 -8.07 3.09
C VAL A 48 -9.86 -9.32 3.01
N ARG A 49 -10.95 -9.26 2.24
CA ARG A 49 -11.85 -10.40 2.04
C ARG A 49 -11.41 -11.30 0.90
N ASP A 50 -11.01 -10.68 -0.21
CA ASP A 50 -10.57 -11.39 -1.42
C ASP A 50 -9.28 -10.73 -1.92
N TYR A 51 -8.16 -11.27 -1.49
CA TYR A 51 -6.84 -10.71 -1.82
C TYR A 51 -6.56 -10.78 -3.32
N LYS A 52 -6.96 -11.86 -3.98
CA LYS A 52 -6.73 -12.02 -5.42
C LYS A 52 -7.44 -10.94 -6.21
N LYS A 53 -8.70 -10.66 -5.87
CA LYS A 53 -9.48 -9.60 -6.53
C LYS A 53 -8.87 -8.22 -6.26
N LEU A 54 -8.42 -7.99 -5.03
CA LEU A 54 -7.75 -6.74 -4.67
C LEU A 54 -6.50 -6.54 -5.50
N LYS A 55 -5.69 -7.58 -5.61
CA LYS A 55 -4.44 -7.57 -6.39
C LYS A 55 -4.70 -7.26 -7.86
N GLU A 56 -5.74 -7.85 -8.43
CA GLU A 56 -6.17 -7.56 -9.80
C GLU A 56 -6.53 -6.08 -9.97
N GLY A 57 -7.21 -5.51 -8.99
CA GLY A 57 -7.54 -4.09 -8.99
C GLY A 57 -6.30 -3.21 -9.01
N PHE A 58 -5.29 -3.55 -8.21
CA PHE A 58 -4.03 -2.82 -8.21
C PHE A 58 -3.29 -2.96 -9.54
N ASP A 59 -3.29 -4.16 -10.12
CA ASP A 59 -2.60 -4.42 -11.39
C ASP A 59 -3.21 -3.60 -12.55
N ASN A 60 -4.47 -3.16 -12.42
CA ASN A 60 -5.14 -2.34 -13.41
C ASN A 60 -4.89 -0.84 -13.23
N ILE A 61 -4.23 -0.42 -12.15
CA ILE A 61 -3.88 0.98 -11.97
C ILE A 61 -2.78 1.36 -12.97
N ARG A 62 -3.02 2.44 -13.71
CA ARG A 62 -2.05 2.94 -14.68
C ARG A 62 -1.00 3.77 -13.96
N THR A 63 0.19 3.19 -13.78
CA THR A 63 1.32 3.86 -13.18
C THR A 63 2.61 3.22 -13.68
N LEU A 64 3.66 4.03 -13.78
CA LEU A 64 5.00 3.53 -14.07
C LEU A 64 5.72 3.03 -12.81
N LYS A 65 5.12 3.27 -11.64
CA LYS A 65 5.70 2.83 -10.37
C LYS A 65 5.23 1.42 -10.04
N ILE A 66 6.10 0.69 -9.36
CA ILE A 66 5.77 -0.63 -8.82
C ILE A 66 5.00 -0.43 -7.52
N ILE A 67 3.87 -1.11 -7.38
CA ILE A 67 3.07 -1.10 -6.15
C ILE A 67 3.28 -2.44 -5.47
N ASN A 68 3.83 -2.42 -4.25
CA ASN A 68 4.02 -3.60 -3.43
C ASN A 68 2.94 -3.61 -2.34
N VAL A 69 2.22 -4.71 -2.24
CA VAL A 69 1.09 -4.84 -1.30
C VAL A 69 1.44 -5.85 -0.23
N PHE A 70 1.34 -5.44 1.03
CA PHE A 70 1.53 -6.31 2.18
C PHE A 70 0.17 -6.52 2.85
N ASN A 71 -0.25 -7.79 2.93
CA ASN A 71 -1.49 -8.13 3.65
C ASN A 71 -1.14 -8.40 5.11
N TYR A 72 -1.41 -7.42 5.96
CA TYR A 72 -1.05 -7.47 7.39
C TYR A 72 -1.56 -8.75 8.07
N ASP A 73 -2.75 -9.20 7.71
CA ASP A 73 -3.40 -10.34 8.38
C ASP A 73 -2.71 -11.68 8.07
N THR A 74 -1.89 -11.74 7.01
CA THR A 74 -1.20 -12.98 6.62
C THR A 74 0.32 -12.93 6.85
N ILE A 75 0.85 -11.78 7.30
CA ILE A 75 2.28 -11.65 7.58
C ILE A 75 2.62 -12.48 8.82
N LYS A 76 3.64 -13.32 8.71
CA LYS A 76 4.11 -14.18 9.80
C LYS A 76 5.42 -13.72 10.41
N ASN A 77 6.18 -12.88 9.70
CA ASN A 77 7.46 -12.38 10.18
C ASN A 77 7.24 -11.29 11.25
N PRO A 78 7.62 -11.55 12.52
CA PRO A 78 7.37 -10.58 13.60
C PRO A 78 8.16 -9.29 13.44
N TYR A 79 9.32 -9.32 12.78
CA TYR A 79 10.13 -8.13 12.56
C TYR A 79 9.46 -7.20 11.54
N LEU A 80 8.82 -7.78 10.52
CA LEU A 80 8.07 -7.00 9.54
C LEU A 80 6.84 -6.36 10.18
N ILE A 81 6.11 -7.11 11.00
CA ILE A 81 4.95 -6.59 11.75
C ILE A 81 5.38 -5.42 12.63
N GLU A 82 6.49 -5.56 13.36
CA GLU A 82 7.00 -4.51 14.23
C GLU A 82 7.36 -3.25 13.42
N ASP A 83 8.01 -3.43 12.26
CA ASP A 83 8.39 -2.32 11.40
C ASP A 83 7.16 -1.60 10.85
N ILE A 84 6.15 -2.34 10.42
CA ILE A 84 4.87 -1.78 9.97
C ILE A 84 4.21 -1.00 11.12
N ASP A 85 4.12 -1.59 12.29
CA ASP A 85 3.47 -0.95 13.45
C ASP A 85 4.16 0.35 13.84
N GLN A 86 5.47 0.44 13.63
CA GLN A 86 6.25 1.61 13.98
C GLN A 86 6.22 2.70 12.92
N TYR A 87 6.26 2.35 11.64
CA TYR A 87 6.53 3.32 10.56
C TYR A 87 5.39 3.51 9.57
N ALA A 88 4.45 2.59 9.46
CA ALA A 88 3.37 2.73 8.48
C ALA A 88 2.46 3.91 8.86
N LYS A 89 2.04 4.66 7.85
CA LYS A 89 1.16 5.82 8.03
C LYS A 89 -0.23 5.50 7.51
N ILE A 90 -1.24 5.70 8.33
CA ILE A 90 -2.62 5.39 7.93
C ILE A 90 -3.08 6.33 6.82
N ILE A 91 -3.68 5.74 5.78
CA ILE A 91 -4.40 6.47 4.74
C ILE A 91 -5.88 6.52 5.10
N TYR A 92 -6.42 5.36 5.47
CA TYR A 92 -7.77 5.32 6.05
C TYR A 92 -7.99 4.07 6.90
#